data_1c7c41abac17677bffc8913b0a5c6fbb
#
_entry.id   1c7c41abac17677bffc8913b0a5c6fbb
#
_cell.length_a   1.000
_cell.length_b   1.000
_cell.length_c   1.000
_cell.angle_alpha   90.00
_cell.angle_beta   90.00
_cell.angle_gamma   90.00
#
_symmetry.space_group_name_H-M   'P 1'
#
loop_
_entity.id
_entity.type
_entity.pdbx_description
1 polymer ?
#
loop_
_entity_poly.entity_id
_entity_poly.type
_entity_poly.pdbx_seq_one_letter_code
_entity_poly.pdbx_strand_id
1 'polypeptide(L)'
;MQFSSGHNDWGPLRDAVLQSEADGDDATWIFDHFDGAMIGGDRATLECCTLLGALAVATTTIKLGTLVVNVTNRHPSVLAAAASSVQRISGGRLLLGIGAGAAPESPWAREHRERGIPILPSKEDRHAAVVRQIDVLRTIEPMPLIVGVNSVALARLAGLHADGVNVRLSSPAAAEYVAVAREAAGDRVFEASGWAAHHDQRAQDKATELGLQRLIINRSETFR
;
A
#
# COMPACT_ATOMS: atom_id res chain seq x y z
N MET A 1 -1.57 -5.77 -9.97
CA MET A 1 -2.96 -6.02 -9.46
C MET A 1 -2.99 -5.94 -7.94
N GLN A 2 -4.13 -5.66 -7.30
CA GLN A 2 -4.28 -5.73 -5.86
C GLN A 2 -5.24 -6.87 -5.49
N PHE A 3 -4.83 -7.71 -4.54
CA PHE A 3 -5.60 -8.85 -4.06
C PHE A 3 -5.99 -8.68 -2.60
N SER A 4 -7.19 -9.17 -2.25
CA SER A 4 -7.67 -9.19 -0.87
C SER A 4 -7.32 -10.51 -0.20
N SER A 5 -6.60 -10.46 0.91
CA SER A 5 -6.36 -11.62 1.78
C SER A 5 -7.58 -12.01 2.63
N GLY A 6 -8.62 -11.18 2.66
CA GLY A 6 -9.84 -11.42 3.45
C GLY A 6 -10.83 -12.39 2.81
N HIS A 7 -10.69 -12.69 1.54
CA HIS A 7 -11.57 -13.60 0.81
C HIS A 7 -10.94 -14.98 0.55
N ASN A 8 -9.63 -15.11 0.70
CA ASN A 8 -8.91 -16.26 0.18
C ASN A 8 -7.98 -16.88 1.22
N ASP A 9 -7.95 -18.20 1.20
CA ASP A 9 -6.88 -18.99 1.79
C ASP A 9 -5.61 -18.83 0.94
N TRP A 10 -4.47 -19.24 1.48
CA TRP A 10 -3.18 -19.15 0.83
C TRP A 10 -3.15 -19.71 -0.60
N GLY A 11 -3.72 -20.91 -0.82
CA GLY A 11 -3.69 -21.58 -2.13
C GLY A 11 -4.28 -20.72 -3.25
N PRO A 12 -5.56 -20.36 -3.18
CA PRO A 12 -6.20 -19.51 -4.18
C PRO A 12 -5.51 -18.16 -4.39
N LEU A 13 -5.08 -17.52 -3.31
CA LEU A 13 -4.39 -16.22 -3.40
C LEU A 13 -3.02 -16.36 -4.11
N ARG A 14 -2.23 -17.37 -3.73
CA ARG A 14 -0.96 -17.67 -4.40
C ARG A 14 -1.17 -17.90 -5.89
N ASP A 15 -2.13 -18.76 -6.26
CA ASP A 15 -2.38 -19.12 -7.65
C ASP A 15 -2.80 -17.91 -8.50
N ALA A 16 -3.57 -16.99 -7.90
CA ALA A 16 -3.94 -15.74 -8.55
C ALA A 16 -2.74 -14.79 -8.75
N VAL A 17 -1.83 -14.74 -7.80
CA VAL A 17 -0.60 -13.93 -7.93
C VAL A 17 0.34 -14.55 -8.97
N LEU A 18 0.47 -15.88 -9.01
CA LEU A 18 1.25 -16.57 -10.04
C LEU A 18 0.65 -16.36 -11.44
N GLN A 19 -0.68 -16.33 -11.56
CA GLN A 19 -1.34 -16.00 -12.82
C GLN A 19 -1.07 -14.54 -13.22
N SER A 20 -1.13 -13.59 -12.27
CA SER A 20 -0.80 -12.18 -12.49
C SER A 20 0.66 -12.01 -12.98
N GLU A 21 1.60 -12.78 -12.42
CA GLU A 21 2.99 -12.82 -12.88
C GLU A 21 3.09 -13.38 -14.31
N ALA A 22 2.39 -14.47 -14.62
CA ALA A 22 2.36 -15.09 -15.95
C ALA A 22 1.71 -14.18 -17.01
N ASP A 23 0.71 -13.40 -16.62
CA ASP A 23 0.04 -12.40 -17.46
C ASP A 23 0.92 -11.16 -17.73
N GLY A 24 2.07 -11.04 -17.06
CA GLY A 24 3.00 -9.92 -17.22
C GLY A 24 2.64 -8.66 -16.44
N ASP A 25 1.84 -8.77 -15.40
CA ASP A 25 1.58 -7.65 -14.50
C ASP A 25 2.89 -7.17 -13.82
N ASP A 26 3.10 -5.86 -13.72
CA ASP A 26 4.33 -5.27 -13.13
C ASP A 26 4.44 -5.57 -11.62
N ALA A 27 3.32 -5.54 -10.90
CA ALA A 27 3.31 -5.71 -9.45
C ALA A 27 2.00 -6.31 -8.92
N THR A 28 2.12 -7.07 -7.85
CA THR A 28 0.99 -7.46 -6.99
C THR A 28 0.99 -6.64 -5.71
N TRP A 29 -0.20 -6.34 -5.17
CA TRP A 29 -0.37 -5.48 -4.00
C TRP A 29 -1.26 -6.14 -2.97
N ILE A 30 -0.90 -6.05 -1.69
CA ILE A 30 -1.59 -6.70 -0.58
C ILE A 30 -2.07 -5.63 0.41
N PHE A 31 -3.25 -5.82 0.98
CA PHE A 31 -3.79 -5.02 2.08
C PHE A 31 -3.13 -5.37 3.42
N ASP A 32 -3.06 -4.39 4.31
CA ASP A 32 -2.62 -4.57 5.70
C ASP A 32 -3.78 -4.37 6.68
N HIS A 33 -4.77 -5.26 6.60
CA HIS A 33 -5.91 -5.34 7.51
C HIS A 33 -5.89 -6.64 8.30
N PHE A 34 -6.44 -6.62 9.50
CA PHE A 34 -6.56 -7.79 10.39
C PHE A 34 -7.98 -8.37 10.40
N ASP A 35 -8.93 -7.73 9.75
CA ASP A 35 -10.32 -8.15 9.68
C ASP A 35 -10.78 -8.15 8.22
N GLY A 36 -11.10 -9.35 7.72
CA GLY A 36 -11.58 -9.52 6.35
C GLY A 36 -12.85 -8.73 6.05
N ALA A 37 -13.73 -8.53 7.03
CA ALA A 37 -14.95 -7.75 6.86
C ALA A 37 -14.68 -6.27 6.52
N MET A 38 -13.50 -5.74 6.88
CA MET A 38 -13.09 -4.38 6.53
C MET A 38 -12.75 -4.21 5.05
N ILE A 39 -12.46 -5.29 4.36
CA ILE A 39 -12.04 -5.33 2.95
C ILE A 39 -12.99 -6.14 2.08
N GLY A 40 -14.23 -6.31 2.57
CA GLY A 40 -15.29 -7.01 1.84
C GLY A 40 -15.28 -8.53 1.98
N GLY A 41 -14.39 -9.10 2.80
CA GLY A 41 -14.32 -10.52 3.11
C GLY A 41 -15.09 -10.92 4.36
N ASP A 42 -15.17 -12.20 4.62
CA ASP A 42 -15.84 -12.81 5.76
C ASP A 42 -14.90 -13.64 6.66
N ARG A 43 -13.61 -13.65 6.35
CA ARG A 43 -12.58 -14.45 7.01
C ARG A 43 -11.54 -13.60 7.71
N ALA A 44 -10.81 -14.23 8.63
CA ALA A 44 -9.56 -13.68 9.14
C ALA A 44 -8.59 -13.49 7.97
N THR A 45 -7.92 -12.34 7.93
CA THR A 45 -6.92 -12.05 6.90
C THR A 45 -5.62 -12.80 7.19
N LEU A 46 -4.89 -13.13 6.14
CA LEU A 46 -3.47 -13.47 6.26
C LEU A 46 -2.70 -12.19 6.60
N GLU A 47 -1.80 -12.25 7.57
CA GLU A 47 -1.00 -11.10 7.99
C GLU A 47 -0.08 -10.64 6.85
N CYS A 48 -0.08 -9.35 6.60
CA CYS A 48 0.48 -8.73 5.40
C CYS A 48 1.96 -9.08 5.16
N CYS A 49 2.83 -8.90 6.17
CA CYS A 49 4.27 -9.15 6.01
C CYS A 49 4.58 -10.64 5.88
N THR A 50 3.85 -11.49 6.60
CA THR A 50 3.95 -12.95 6.49
C THR A 50 3.55 -13.42 5.10
N LEU A 51 2.45 -12.88 4.57
CA LEU A 51 1.96 -13.18 3.23
C LEU A 51 2.97 -12.73 2.16
N LEU A 52 3.52 -11.51 2.27
CA LEU A 52 4.55 -11.03 1.35
C LEU A 52 5.81 -11.90 1.37
N GLY A 53 6.23 -12.39 2.54
CA GLY A 53 7.35 -13.33 2.65
C GLY A 53 7.08 -14.64 1.90
N ALA A 54 5.87 -15.18 2.02
CA ALA A 54 5.46 -16.39 1.28
C ALA A 54 5.39 -16.13 -0.24
N LEU A 55 4.86 -15.00 -0.68
CA LEU A 55 4.82 -14.61 -2.08
C LEU A 55 6.22 -14.35 -2.65
N ALA A 56 7.15 -13.82 -1.84
CA ALA A 56 8.53 -13.59 -2.26
C ALA A 56 9.24 -14.88 -2.68
N VAL A 57 8.92 -15.99 -2.03
CA VAL A 57 9.43 -17.32 -2.37
C VAL A 57 8.65 -17.97 -3.51
N ALA A 58 7.34 -17.73 -3.61
CA ALA A 58 6.49 -18.35 -4.60
C ALA A 58 6.61 -17.71 -5.99
N THR A 59 7.04 -16.46 -6.09
CA THR A 59 7.16 -15.68 -7.34
C THR A 59 8.62 -15.42 -7.71
N THR A 60 8.88 -15.03 -8.95
CA THR A 60 10.25 -14.85 -9.47
C THR A 60 10.55 -13.44 -9.97
N THR A 61 9.60 -12.77 -10.61
CA THR A 61 9.81 -11.51 -11.33
C THR A 61 8.89 -10.38 -10.90
N ILE A 62 7.62 -10.72 -10.55
CA ILE A 62 6.63 -9.72 -10.19
C ILE A 62 7.04 -8.96 -8.92
N LYS A 63 6.88 -7.65 -8.91
CA LYS A 63 7.11 -6.82 -7.72
C LYS A 63 6.01 -7.07 -6.69
N LEU A 64 6.38 -6.98 -5.43
CA LEU A 64 5.52 -7.26 -4.28
C LEU A 64 5.26 -5.96 -3.53
N GLY A 65 4.03 -5.52 -3.50
CA GLY A 65 3.66 -4.24 -2.90
C GLY A 65 2.71 -4.35 -1.72
N THR A 66 2.74 -3.35 -0.86
CA THR A 66 1.69 -3.11 0.13
C THR A 66 0.85 -1.90 -0.29
N LEU A 67 -0.47 -1.98 -0.15
CA LEU A 67 -1.32 -0.83 -0.45
C LEU A 67 -2.45 -0.71 0.57
N VAL A 68 -2.17 -0.18 1.73
CA VAL A 68 -0.87 0.28 2.25
C VAL A 68 -0.64 -0.32 3.62
N VAL A 69 0.61 -0.47 4.05
CA VAL A 69 0.91 -0.78 5.46
C VAL A 69 0.45 0.37 6.33
N ASN A 70 -0.33 0.06 7.35
CA ASN A 70 -0.68 1.02 8.37
C ASN A 70 0.46 1.15 9.40
N VAL A 71 1.02 2.37 9.53
CA VAL A 71 2.17 2.63 10.41
C VAL A 71 1.89 2.40 11.90
N THR A 72 0.61 2.25 12.29
CA THR A 72 0.23 1.96 13.68
C THR A 72 0.04 0.48 13.97
N ASN A 73 0.01 -0.38 12.95
CA ASN A 73 -0.19 -1.83 13.11
C ASN A 73 0.99 -2.53 13.78
N ARG A 74 2.20 -1.96 13.66
CA ARG A 74 3.44 -2.56 14.19
C ARG A 74 4.36 -1.48 14.74
N HIS A 75 5.22 -1.87 15.68
CA HIS A 75 6.33 -0.99 16.08
C HIS A 75 7.21 -0.68 14.85
N PRO A 76 7.68 0.57 14.67
CA PRO A 76 8.47 0.97 13.49
C PRO A 76 9.65 0.06 13.16
N SER A 77 10.40 -0.37 14.18
CA SER A 77 11.54 -1.28 13.99
C SER A 77 11.11 -2.69 13.59
N VAL A 78 9.94 -3.16 14.01
CA VAL A 78 9.40 -4.47 13.60
C VAL A 78 8.98 -4.44 12.13
N LEU A 79 8.30 -3.37 11.70
CA LEU A 79 7.98 -3.18 10.29
C LEU A 79 9.27 -3.08 9.44
N ALA A 80 10.27 -2.35 9.90
CA ALA A 80 11.55 -2.25 9.20
C ALA A 80 12.25 -3.60 9.04
N ALA A 81 12.28 -4.42 10.10
CA ALA A 81 12.86 -5.76 10.05
C ALA A 81 12.10 -6.68 9.09
N ALA A 82 10.75 -6.63 9.10
CA ALA A 82 9.91 -7.40 8.19
C ALA A 82 10.12 -6.97 6.73
N ALA A 83 10.12 -5.66 6.45
CA ALA A 83 10.34 -5.11 5.11
C ALA A 83 11.73 -5.48 4.57
N SER A 84 12.78 -5.35 5.40
CA SER A 84 14.15 -5.78 5.03
C SER A 84 14.18 -7.27 4.69
N SER A 85 13.50 -8.11 5.49
CA SER A 85 13.44 -9.55 5.23
C SER A 85 12.77 -9.85 3.89
N VAL A 86 11.61 -9.25 3.61
CA VAL A 86 10.90 -9.42 2.33
C VAL A 86 11.75 -8.90 1.16
N GLN A 87 12.41 -7.74 1.31
CA GLN A 87 13.28 -7.17 0.28
C GLN A 87 14.43 -8.12 -0.10
N ARG A 88 15.08 -8.71 0.90
CA ARG A 88 16.18 -9.66 0.69
C ARG A 88 15.70 -11.00 0.12
N ILE A 89 14.63 -11.58 0.67
CA ILE A 89 14.07 -12.85 0.20
C ILE A 89 13.58 -12.72 -1.25
N SER A 90 12.96 -11.60 -1.60
CA SER A 90 12.47 -11.35 -2.94
C SER A 90 13.55 -10.94 -3.96
N GLY A 91 14.79 -10.73 -3.54
CA GLY A 91 15.85 -10.23 -4.43
C GLY A 91 15.61 -8.80 -4.90
N GLY A 92 15.07 -7.93 -4.04
CA GLY A 92 14.92 -6.50 -4.33
C GLY A 92 13.58 -6.12 -4.97
N ARG A 93 12.55 -6.99 -4.91
CA ARG A 93 11.25 -6.77 -5.58
C ARG A 93 10.19 -6.07 -4.72
N LEU A 94 10.49 -5.67 -3.47
CA LEU A 94 9.52 -5.02 -2.59
C LEU A 94 9.26 -3.56 -3.00
N LEU A 95 7.98 -3.18 -3.05
CA LEU A 95 7.48 -1.81 -3.14
C LEU A 95 6.67 -1.52 -1.86
N LEU A 96 7.23 -0.77 -0.91
CA LEU A 96 6.57 -0.58 0.38
C LEU A 96 5.64 0.64 0.36
N GLY A 97 4.35 0.37 0.20
CA GLY A 97 3.31 1.38 0.36
C GLY A 97 2.97 1.59 1.84
N ILE A 98 2.93 2.84 2.29
CA ILE A 98 2.76 3.26 3.68
C ILE A 98 1.55 4.16 3.80
N GLY A 99 0.74 3.96 4.84
CA GLY A 99 -0.43 4.79 5.15
C GLY A 99 -0.45 5.26 6.59
N ALA A 100 -1.09 6.40 6.81
CA ALA A 100 -1.15 7.08 8.10
C ALA A 100 -2.11 6.43 9.13
N GLY A 101 -2.76 5.34 8.77
CA GLY A 101 -3.73 4.67 9.62
C GLY A 101 -5.10 5.35 9.68
N ALA A 102 -5.99 4.75 10.47
CA ALA A 102 -7.37 5.17 10.59
C ALA A 102 -7.51 6.34 11.58
N ALA A 103 -8.40 7.29 11.27
CA ALA A 103 -8.87 8.26 12.25
C ALA A 103 -9.73 7.57 13.33
N PRO A 104 -9.73 8.06 14.59
CA PRO A 104 -10.46 7.41 15.68
C PRO A 104 -11.95 7.18 15.40
N GLU A 105 -12.62 8.10 14.71
CA GLU A 105 -14.04 8.03 14.38
C GLU A 105 -14.33 7.20 13.12
N SER A 106 -13.28 6.82 12.39
CA SER A 106 -13.43 6.04 11.17
C SER A 106 -13.88 4.61 11.47
N PRO A 107 -14.74 4.02 10.63
CA PRO A 107 -15.04 2.58 10.70
C PRO A 107 -13.77 1.71 10.65
N TRP A 108 -12.74 2.15 9.95
CA TRP A 108 -11.44 1.49 9.84
C TRP A 108 -10.67 1.37 11.16
N ALA A 109 -11.03 2.16 12.19
CA ALA A 109 -10.44 2.06 13.53
C ALA A 109 -11.01 0.88 14.35
N ARG A 110 -12.05 0.19 13.87
CA ARG A 110 -12.69 -0.92 14.59
C ARG A 110 -11.68 -2.05 14.87
N GLU A 111 -10.96 -2.48 13.85
CA GLU A 111 -10.01 -3.59 13.98
C GLU A 111 -8.87 -3.29 14.98
N HIS A 112 -8.48 -2.01 15.13
CA HIS A 112 -7.51 -1.58 16.13
C HIS A 112 -8.09 -1.63 17.53
N ARG A 113 -9.30 -1.11 17.73
CA ARG A 113 -9.96 -1.14 19.04
C ARG A 113 -10.15 -2.57 19.56
N GLU A 114 -10.60 -3.47 18.67
CA GLU A 114 -10.84 -4.88 19.02
C GLU A 114 -9.55 -5.65 19.36
N ARG A 115 -8.39 -5.17 18.89
CA ARG A 115 -7.08 -5.81 19.10
C ARG A 115 -6.17 -5.06 20.08
N GLY A 116 -6.66 -3.97 20.67
CA GLY A 116 -5.83 -3.14 21.56
C GLY A 116 -4.66 -2.44 20.85
N ILE A 117 -4.75 -2.26 19.53
CA ILE A 117 -3.74 -1.52 18.76
C ILE A 117 -3.95 -0.02 18.98
N PRO A 118 -2.92 0.75 19.33
CA PRO A 118 -3.05 2.19 19.54
C PRO A 118 -3.60 2.91 18.31
N ILE A 119 -4.54 3.83 18.53
CA ILE A 119 -5.06 4.73 17.52
C ILE A 119 -4.55 6.13 17.82
N LEU A 120 -3.81 6.72 16.88
CA LEU A 120 -3.30 8.08 17.05
C LEU A 120 -4.44 9.11 16.90
N PRO A 121 -4.61 10.00 17.89
CA PRO A 121 -5.82 10.82 17.99
C PRO A 121 -5.90 11.91 16.92
N SER A 122 -4.81 12.61 16.65
CA SER A 122 -4.80 13.72 15.71
C SER A 122 -4.32 13.31 14.32
N LYS A 123 -4.68 14.08 13.32
CA LYS A 123 -4.19 13.93 11.95
C LYS A 123 -2.67 14.18 11.89
N GLU A 124 -2.22 15.16 12.66
CA GLU A 124 -0.82 15.56 12.78
C GLU A 124 0.03 14.43 13.35
N ASP A 125 -0.44 13.75 14.41
CA ASP A 125 0.24 12.60 15.01
C ASP A 125 0.36 11.46 14.02
N ARG A 126 -0.70 11.18 13.25
CA ARG A 126 -0.68 10.14 12.21
C ARG A 126 0.30 10.47 11.09
N HIS A 127 0.33 11.73 10.63
CA HIS A 127 1.28 12.18 9.62
C HIS A 127 2.72 12.11 10.11
N ALA A 128 2.97 12.56 11.35
CA ALA A 128 4.28 12.45 11.98
C ALA A 128 4.73 10.97 12.13
N ALA A 129 3.79 10.06 12.39
CA ALA A 129 4.09 8.62 12.43
C ALA A 129 4.55 8.08 11.06
N VAL A 130 3.96 8.57 9.95
CA VAL A 130 4.43 8.22 8.59
C VAL A 130 5.87 8.66 8.37
N VAL A 131 6.20 9.91 8.72
CA VAL A 131 7.56 10.44 8.56
C VAL A 131 8.55 9.64 9.41
N ARG A 132 8.24 9.43 10.71
CA ARG A 132 9.09 8.60 11.58
C ARG A 132 9.31 7.18 11.03
N GLN A 133 8.28 6.58 10.45
CA GLN A 133 8.41 5.25 9.84
C GLN A 133 9.32 5.29 8.61
N ILE A 134 9.20 6.30 7.77
CA ILE A 134 10.09 6.51 6.61
C ILE A 134 11.54 6.66 7.09
N ASP A 135 11.79 7.49 8.11
CA ASP A 135 13.13 7.70 8.65
C ASP A 135 13.76 6.39 9.13
N VAL A 136 12.99 5.56 9.85
CA VAL A 136 13.47 4.22 10.27
C VAL A 136 13.76 3.32 9.07
N LEU A 137 12.90 3.30 8.06
CA LEU A 137 13.09 2.49 6.85
C LEU A 137 14.31 2.92 6.04
N ARG A 138 14.64 4.22 6.01
CA ARG A 138 15.82 4.75 5.33
C ARG A 138 17.15 4.32 5.97
N THR A 139 17.11 3.81 7.22
CA THR A 139 18.33 3.27 7.89
C THR A 139 18.64 1.83 7.54
N ILE A 140 17.76 1.14 6.80
CA ILE A 140 17.91 -0.25 6.38
C ILE A 140 18.16 -0.36 4.87
N GLU A 141 17.97 -1.54 4.30
CA GLU A 141 18.17 -1.78 2.87
C GLU A 141 17.31 -0.87 1.99
N PRO A 142 17.85 -0.35 0.88
CA PRO A 142 17.09 0.49 -0.04
C PRO A 142 15.88 -0.26 -0.61
N MET A 143 14.71 0.38 -0.56
CA MET A 143 13.49 -0.05 -1.22
C MET A 143 12.64 1.17 -1.57
N PRO A 144 11.84 1.13 -2.64
CA PRO A 144 10.90 2.20 -2.94
C PRO A 144 9.83 2.34 -1.86
N LEU A 145 9.67 3.56 -1.32
CA LEU A 145 8.66 3.91 -0.34
C LEU A 145 7.58 4.77 -1.00
N ILE A 146 6.34 4.29 -0.98
CA ILE A 146 5.18 4.96 -1.60
C ILE A 146 4.18 5.31 -0.50
N VAL A 147 3.73 6.56 -0.43
CA VAL A 147 2.72 6.96 0.56
C VAL A 147 1.34 6.99 -0.07
N GLY A 148 0.41 6.23 0.49
CA GLY A 148 -1.02 6.34 0.17
C GLY A 148 -1.63 7.57 0.82
N VAL A 149 -2.18 8.50 0.02
CA VAL A 149 -2.60 9.81 0.51
C VAL A 149 -4.10 10.05 0.36
N ASN A 150 -4.64 10.80 1.31
CA ASN A 150 -6.03 11.24 1.36
C ASN A 150 -6.17 12.71 1.80
N SER A 151 -5.08 13.46 1.79
CA SER A 151 -5.07 14.89 2.11
C SER A 151 -3.87 15.59 1.49
N VAL A 152 -4.01 16.89 1.23
CA VAL A 152 -2.94 17.77 0.71
C VAL A 152 -1.70 17.74 1.60
N ALA A 153 -1.88 17.79 2.94
CA ALA A 153 -0.76 17.75 3.87
C ALA A 153 0.04 16.43 3.78
N LEU A 154 -0.65 15.28 3.68
CA LEU A 154 0.01 13.99 3.53
C LEU A 154 0.66 13.83 2.14
N ALA A 155 0.05 14.41 1.09
CA ALA A 155 0.64 14.44 -0.25
C ALA A 155 1.96 15.24 -0.27
N ARG A 156 1.99 16.39 0.42
CA ARG A 156 3.22 17.18 0.57
C ARG A 156 4.31 16.40 1.33
N LEU A 157 3.96 15.71 2.41
CA LEU A 157 4.90 14.86 3.15
C LEU A 157 5.41 13.69 2.30
N ALA A 158 4.55 13.06 1.48
CA ALA A 158 4.97 12.04 0.52
C ALA A 158 6.04 12.60 -0.43
N GLY A 159 5.80 13.77 -1.02
CA GLY A 159 6.76 14.44 -1.87
C GLY A 159 8.08 14.76 -1.18
N LEU A 160 8.08 15.19 0.07
CA LEU A 160 9.29 15.56 0.81
C LEU A 160 10.13 14.34 1.24
N HIS A 161 9.50 13.23 1.63
CA HIS A 161 10.17 12.15 2.36
C HIS A 161 10.17 10.80 1.63
N ALA A 162 9.21 10.53 0.74
CA ALA A 162 9.07 9.24 0.06
C ALA A 162 9.58 9.26 -1.39
N ASP A 163 9.54 8.10 -2.06
CA ASP A 163 9.91 7.92 -3.46
C ASP A 163 8.68 7.97 -4.38
N GLY A 164 7.49 7.97 -3.79
CA GLY A 164 6.25 8.04 -4.57
C GLY A 164 5.01 8.30 -3.75
N VAL A 165 3.94 8.54 -4.48
CA VAL A 165 2.58 8.76 -3.95
C VAL A 165 1.59 7.82 -4.60
N ASN A 166 0.62 7.34 -3.82
CA ASN A 166 -0.55 6.66 -4.35
C ASN A 166 -1.83 7.42 -4.01
N VAL A 167 -2.68 7.62 -5.01
CA VAL A 167 -3.98 8.28 -4.87
C VAL A 167 -5.11 7.33 -5.24
N ARG A 168 -6.25 7.47 -4.56
CA ARG A 168 -7.49 6.82 -4.99
C ARG A 168 -8.08 7.59 -6.16
N LEU A 169 -8.24 6.98 -7.34
CA LEU A 169 -8.72 7.67 -8.55
C LEU A 169 -10.16 8.18 -8.44
N SER A 170 -10.98 7.56 -7.58
CA SER A 170 -12.33 8.05 -7.29
C SER A 170 -12.36 9.32 -6.42
N SER A 171 -11.23 9.73 -5.84
CA SER A 171 -11.15 10.98 -5.08
C SER A 171 -11.23 12.19 -6.00
N PRO A 172 -12.11 13.17 -5.74
CA PRO A 172 -12.15 14.41 -6.51
C PRO A 172 -10.87 15.24 -6.39
N ALA A 173 -10.11 15.05 -5.29
CA ALA A 173 -8.84 15.74 -5.04
C ALA A 173 -7.59 14.96 -5.54
N ALA A 174 -7.78 13.87 -6.29
CA ALA A 174 -6.65 13.05 -6.76
C ALA A 174 -5.61 13.88 -7.56
N ALA A 175 -6.07 14.77 -8.43
CA ALA A 175 -5.21 15.64 -9.23
C ALA A 175 -4.39 16.60 -8.35
N GLU A 176 -5.03 17.23 -7.37
CA GLU A 176 -4.39 18.10 -6.40
C GLU A 176 -3.32 17.38 -5.59
N TYR A 177 -3.62 16.17 -5.11
CA TYR A 177 -2.65 15.38 -4.34
C TYR A 177 -1.42 15.01 -5.15
N VAL A 178 -1.61 14.60 -6.40
CA VAL A 178 -0.48 14.30 -7.31
C VAL A 178 0.36 15.55 -7.59
N ALA A 179 -0.28 16.67 -7.88
CA ALA A 179 0.41 17.93 -8.16
C ALA A 179 1.24 18.41 -6.96
N VAL A 180 0.64 18.44 -5.76
CA VAL A 180 1.32 18.84 -4.52
C VAL A 180 2.47 17.91 -4.17
N ALA A 181 2.30 16.59 -4.35
CA ALA A 181 3.36 15.63 -4.07
C ALA A 181 4.55 15.81 -5.03
N ARG A 182 4.29 15.99 -6.33
CA ARG A 182 5.34 16.23 -7.35
C ARG A 182 6.06 17.57 -7.11
N GLU A 183 5.32 18.63 -6.81
CA GLU A 183 5.91 19.92 -6.45
C GLU A 183 6.87 19.78 -5.25
N ALA A 184 6.44 19.10 -4.20
CA ALA A 184 7.25 18.88 -3.01
C ALA A 184 8.45 17.94 -3.24
N ALA A 185 8.37 17.04 -4.21
CA ALA A 185 9.47 16.16 -4.60
C ALA A 185 10.56 16.92 -5.40
N GLY A 186 10.20 18.00 -6.08
CA GLY A 186 11.12 18.76 -6.92
C GLY A 186 11.70 17.90 -8.06
N ASP A 187 13.01 18.01 -8.26
CA ASP A 187 13.72 17.31 -9.35
C ASP A 187 14.07 15.83 -9.01
N ARG A 188 13.66 15.31 -7.86
CA ARG A 188 13.89 13.91 -7.50
C ARG A 188 13.10 12.98 -8.40
N VAL A 189 13.63 11.78 -8.66
CA VAL A 189 12.84 10.68 -9.24
C VAL A 189 11.70 10.37 -8.27
N PHE A 190 10.46 10.53 -8.73
CA PHE A 190 9.26 10.40 -7.91
C PHE A 190 8.13 9.72 -8.69
N GLU A 191 7.63 8.61 -8.18
CA GLU A 191 6.54 7.87 -8.80
C GLU A 191 5.17 8.37 -8.31
N ALA A 192 4.24 8.61 -9.24
CA ALA A 192 2.83 8.77 -8.91
C ALA A 192 2.05 7.56 -9.43
N SER A 193 1.28 6.94 -8.55
CA SER A 193 0.42 5.80 -8.87
C SER A 193 -1.03 6.06 -8.47
N GLY A 194 -1.96 5.37 -9.12
CA GLY A 194 -3.39 5.48 -8.84
C GLY A 194 -4.01 4.13 -8.54
N TRP A 195 -4.91 4.09 -7.56
CA TRP A 195 -5.73 2.93 -7.26
C TRP A 195 -7.15 3.10 -7.76
N ALA A 196 -7.68 2.09 -8.44
CA ALA A 196 -9.08 2.01 -8.88
C ALA A 196 -9.72 0.70 -8.42
N ALA A 197 -11.04 0.76 -8.09
CA ALA A 197 -11.80 -0.43 -7.72
C ALA A 197 -12.04 -1.36 -8.90
N HIS A 198 -12.16 -0.82 -10.11
CA HIS A 198 -12.45 -1.57 -11.33
C HIS A 198 -11.48 -1.18 -12.43
N HIS A 199 -11.22 -2.14 -13.32
CA HIS A 199 -10.46 -1.92 -14.56
C HIS A 199 -11.43 -1.49 -15.67
N ASP A 200 -11.66 -0.20 -15.78
CA ASP A 200 -12.50 0.39 -16.81
C ASP A 200 -11.78 1.54 -17.54
N GLN A 201 -12.38 1.99 -18.65
CA GLN A 201 -11.82 3.08 -19.47
C GLN A 201 -11.64 4.36 -18.66
N ARG A 202 -12.57 4.66 -17.74
CA ARG A 202 -12.50 5.85 -16.89
C ARG A 202 -11.26 5.87 -15.99
N ALA A 203 -10.90 4.72 -15.42
CA ALA A 203 -9.68 4.59 -14.60
C ALA A 203 -8.42 4.78 -15.45
N GLN A 204 -8.40 4.25 -16.67
CA GLN A 204 -7.29 4.42 -17.62
C GLN A 204 -7.14 5.86 -18.06
N ASP A 205 -8.24 6.50 -18.47
CA ASP A 205 -8.25 7.92 -18.90
C ASP A 205 -7.75 8.81 -17.76
N LYS A 206 -8.25 8.59 -16.54
CA LYS A 206 -7.83 9.35 -15.35
C LYS A 206 -6.36 9.15 -15.01
N ALA A 207 -5.85 7.92 -15.11
CA ALA A 207 -4.44 7.63 -14.89
C ALA A 207 -3.56 8.36 -15.94
N THR A 208 -3.99 8.36 -17.18
CA THR A 208 -3.31 9.09 -18.29
C THR A 208 -3.36 10.59 -18.08
N GLU A 209 -4.53 11.16 -17.77
CA GLU A 209 -4.71 12.59 -17.47
C GLU A 209 -3.77 13.08 -16.37
N LEU A 210 -3.61 12.28 -15.31
CA LEU A 210 -2.73 12.60 -14.19
C LEU A 210 -1.25 12.25 -14.43
N GLY A 211 -0.92 11.66 -15.57
CA GLY A 211 0.44 11.23 -15.91
C GLY A 211 1.00 10.23 -14.91
N LEU A 212 0.18 9.26 -14.48
CA LEU A 212 0.59 8.25 -13.50
C LEU A 212 1.49 7.20 -14.16
N GLN A 213 2.53 6.78 -13.44
CA GLN A 213 3.45 5.73 -13.87
C GLN A 213 2.88 4.33 -13.63
N ARG A 214 1.90 4.20 -12.69
CA ARG A 214 1.28 2.91 -12.37
C ARG A 214 -0.20 3.07 -12.07
N LEU A 215 -1.00 2.18 -12.66
CA LEU A 215 -2.41 1.99 -12.35
C LEU A 215 -2.58 0.66 -11.58
N ILE A 216 -3.11 0.73 -10.37
CA ILE A 216 -3.35 -0.42 -9.51
C ILE A 216 -4.83 -0.73 -9.49
N ILE A 217 -5.20 -1.92 -9.93
CA ILE A 217 -6.59 -2.37 -10.03
C ILE A 217 -6.89 -3.38 -8.92
N ASN A 218 -8.00 -3.19 -8.23
CA ASN A 218 -8.49 -4.15 -7.25
C ASN A 218 -9.11 -5.37 -7.97
N ARG A 219 -8.65 -6.56 -7.61
CA ARG A 219 -9.18 -7.85 -8.08
C ARG A 219 -9.80 -8.68 -6.94
N SER A 220 -10.18 -8.06 -5.86
CA SER A 220 -10.77 -8.76 -4.70
C SER A 220 -12.08 -9.48 -5.01
N GLU A 221 -12.79 -9.10 -6.07
CA GLU A 221 -14.06 -9.71 -6.48
C GLU A 221 -13.90 -10.97 -7.35
N THR A 222 -12.69 -11.27 -7.84
CA THR A 222 -12.45 -12.34 -8.81
C THR A 222 -12.43 -13.75 -8.17
N PHE A 223 -12.56 -13.85 -6.85
CA PHE A 223 -12.38 -15.08 -6.07
C PHE A 223 -13.63 -15.45 -5.25
N ARG A 224 -14.82 -15.16 -5.77
CA ARG A 224 -16.09 -15.64 -5.20
C ARG A 224 -16.44 -17.01 -5.72
#